data_113101c7853ccbbb4e71e98e1a543d68
#
_entry.id   113101c7853ccbbb4e71e98e1a543d68
#
_cell.length_a   1.000
_cell.length_b   1.000
_cell.length_c   1.000
_cell.angle_alpha   90.00
_cell.angle_beta   90.00
_cell.angle_gamma   90.00
#
_symmetry.space_group_name_H-M   'P 1'
#
loop_
_entity.id
_entity.type
_entity.pdbx_description
1 polymer ?
#
loop_
_entity_poly.entity_id
_entity_poly.type
_entity_poly.pdbx_seq_one_letter_code
_entity_poly.pdbx_strand_id
1 'polypeptide(L)'
;MKAVGLHKYLEISNPESLIDVEVPDPQKPEGHDILVKIKAISVNPVDTKVRAPKDKVEKEPKVLGWDAAGIVEDVGDDVTLFKKSDEVYYSGSIIRPGSNSEFQLVDERIVGNKPSSLSFEEAAALPLTTITAWEAMFEHMHITPGEPESSKGRSILIIGGAGGVGSIAIQLAKKLTGLTVIATASREATQNWCLDLGADHVINHRNDLSDELKKIDIPEINYVFCLHDTATYFNNTVDLLKPFGVFCSIVSLEEGELLDINRLKNKCGSFAWEFMFTKSTYQTDDMQSQHDLLNEVARLVDQGEIETTMNEQYGQLNAENLRKAHAQLESGTTIGKIVLSGIE
;
A
#
# COMPACT_ATOMS: atom_id res chain seq x y z
N MET A 1 -25.41 4.08 10.37
CA MET A 1 -24.10 4.06 11.04
C MET A 1 -23.36 5.36 10.84
N LYS A 2 -22.48 5.73 11.78
CA LYS A 2 -21.58 6.87 11.65
C LYS A 2 -20.47 6.58 10.61
N ALA A 3 -20.05 7.61 9.87
CA ALA A 3 -18.97 7.53 8.90
C ALA A 3 -18.33 8.90 8.68
N VAL A 4 -17.17 8.92 8.01
CA VAL A 4 -16.58 10.14 7.44
C VAL A 4 -16.63 10.02 5.91
N GLY A 5 -17.27 11.01 5.28
CA GLY A 5 -17.50 11.00 3.83
C GLY A 5 -17.41 12.38 3.21
N LEU A 6 -17.71 12.45 1.93
CA LEU A 6 -17.79 13.69 1.17
C LEU A 6 -19.02 13.73 0.24
N HIS A 7 -19.53 14.91 0.01
CA HIS A 7 -20.48 15.19 -1.08
C HIS A 7 -19.80 15.89 -2.26
N LYS A 8 -18.79 16.69 -1.97
CA LYS A 8 -18.04 17.48 -2.97
C LYS A 8 -16.56 17.15 -2.90
N TYR A 9 -15.93 17.18 -4.03
CA TYR A 9 -14.48 16.94 -4.16
C TYR A 9 -13.76 18.28 -4.06
N LEU A 10 -13.18 18.57 -2.89
CA LEU A 10 -12.61 19.87 -2.55
C LEU A 10 -11.15 19.75 -2.11
N GLU A 11 -10.41 20.85 -2.14
CA GLU A 11 -9.08 20.93 -1.55
C GLU A 11 -9.14 20.56 -0.08
N ILE A 12 -8.09 19.91 0.44
CA ILE A 12 -8.08 19.41 1.83
C ILE A 12 -8.17 20.53 2.87
N SER A 13 -7.75 21.73 2.53
CA SER A 13 -7.89 22.92 3.37
C SER A 13 -9.34 23.37 3.59
N ASN A 14 -10.26 22.91 2.74
CA ASN A 14 -11.68 23.21 2.90
C ASN A 14 -12.29 22.31 3.96
N PRO A 15 -12.98 22.84 4.99
CA PRO A 15 -13.59 22.04 6.06
C PRO A 15 -14.70 21.08 5.57
N GLU A 16 -15.30 21.35 4.39
CA GLU A 16 -16.30 20.46 3.75
C GLU A 16 -15.69 19.36 2.86
N SER A 17 -14.35 19.31 2.75
CA SER A 17 -13.66 18.28 1.94
C SER A 17 -13.89 16.86 2.46
N LEU A 18 -14.05 16.71 3.77
CA LEU A 18 -14.44 15.51 4.50
C LEU A 18 -15.30 15.95 5.68
N ILE A 19 -16.43 15.31 5.87
CA ILE A 19 -17.43 15.64 6.92
C ILE A 19 -17.87 14.38 7.66
N ASP A 20 -18.23 14.54 8.93
CA ASP A 20 -18.89 13.48 9.68
C ASP A 20 -20.33 13.35 9.16
N VAL A 21 -20.73 12.12 8.87
CA VAL A 21 -22.04 11.81 8.27
C VAL A 21 -22.69 10.60 8.93
N GLU A 22 -24.00 10.52 8.82
CA GLU A 22 -24.75 9.30 9.06
C GLU A 22 -25.14 8.69 7.70
N VAL A 23 -24.84 7.42 7.51
CA VAL A 23 -25.21 6.64 6.34
C VAL A 23 -26.04 5.41 6.76
N PRO A 24 -26.83 4.82 5.88
CA PRO A 24 -27.53 3.57 6.19
C PRO A 24 -26.56 2.49 6.71
N ASP A 25 -27.01 1.67 7.62
CA ASP A 25 -26.25 0.50 8.04
C ASP A 25 -26.05 -0.43 6.83
N PRO A 26 -24.92 -1.15 6.76
CA PRO A 26 -24.70 -2.16 5.72
C PRO A 26 -25.83 -3.19 5.72
N GLN A 27 -26.18 -3.70 4.56
CA GLN A 27 -27.11 -4.81 4.44
C GLN A 27 -26.50 -6.08 5.06
N LYS A 28 -27.33 -7.10 5.30
CA LYS A 28 -26.83 -8.42 5.70
C LYS A 28 -25.82 -8.92 4.66
N PRO A 29 -24.67 -9.47 5.08
CA PRO A 29 -23.69 -10.03 4.15
C PRO A 29 -24.30 -11.19 3.36
N GLU A 30 -23.98 -11.26 2.06
CA GLU A 30 -24.43 -12.31 1.13
C GLU A 30 -23.20 -12.89 0.42
N GLY A 31 -23.30 -14.14 -0.06
CA GLY A 31 -22.22 -14.80 -0.78
C GLY A 31 -20.92 -14.85 0.04
N HIS A 32 -19.82 -14.40 -0.52
CA HIS A 32 -18.51 -14.34 0.12
C HIS A 32 -18.25 -13.07 0.97
N ASP A 33 -19.26 -12.23 1.18
CA ASP A 33 -19.08 -11.02 1.99
C ASP A 33 -19.06 -11.34 3.47
N ILE A 34 -18.19 -10.65 4.20
CA ILE A 34 -18.21 -10.56 5.66
C ILE A 34 -18.53 -9.12 6.08
N LEU A 35 -19.25 -8.95 7.18
CA LEU A 35 -19.50 -7.67 7.83
C LEU A 35 -18.45 -7.47 8.91
N VAL A 36 -17.63 -6.44 8.78
CA VAL A 36 -16.58 -6.13 9.75
C VAL A 36 -16.94 -4.87 10.53
N LYS A 37 -16.88 -4.95 11.87
CA LYS A 37 -16.86 -3.81 12.77
C LYS A 37 -15.45 -3.24 12.82
N ILE A 38 -15.26 -2.04 12.27
CA ILE A 38 -13.95 -1.41 12.13
C ILE A 38 -13.45 -0.93 13.50
N LYS A 39 -12.21 -1.27 13.83
CA LYS A 39 -11.50 -0.88 15.04
C LYS A 39 -10.40 0.14 14.79
N ALA A 40 -9.78 0.08 13.63
CA ALA A 40 -8.79 1.05 13.18
C ALA A 40 -8.76 1.10 11.64
N ILE A 41 -8.35 2.24 11.12
CA ILE A 41 -8.10 2.46 9.68
C ILE A 41 -6.73 3.07 9.48
N SER A 42 -6.22 2.99 8.27
CA SER A 42 -5.01 3.69 7.87
C SER A 42 -5.20 4.42 6.54
N VAL A 43 -4.60 5.60 6.41
CA VAL A 43 -4.74 6.43 5.22
C VAL A 43 -3.64 6.14 4.19
N ASN A 44 -3.97 6.31 2.93
CA ASN A 44 -3.11 6.04 1.78
C ASN A 44 -3.17 7.18 0.76
N PRO A 45 -2.14 7.36 -0.09
CA PRO A 45 -2.19 8.35 -1.17
C PRO A 45 -3.38 8.18 -2.13
N VAL A 46 -3.91 6.97 -2.30
CA VAL A 46 -5.12 6.74 -3.11
C VAL A 46 -6.36 7.43 -2.52
N ASP A 47 -6.46 7.53 -1.19
CA ASP A 47 -7.56 8.23 -0.51
C ASP A 47 -7.58 9.70 -0.91
N THR A 48 -6.40 10.35 -0.89
CA THR A 48 -6.26 11.76 -1.28
C THR A 48 -6.53 11.96 -2.77
N LYS A 49 -6.04 11.06 -3.63
CA LYS A 49 -6.29 11.11 -5.09
C LYS A 49 -7.76 10.93 -5.43
N VAL A 50 -8.47 10.01 -4.77
CA VAL A 50 -9.92 9.83 -4.99
C VAL A 50 -10.71 11.02 -4.49
N ARG A 51 -10.32 11.64 -3.37
CA ARG A 51 -10.92 12.87 -2.82
C ARG A 51 -10.57 14.11 -3.63
N ALA A 52 -9.46 14.13 -4.36
CA ALA A 52 -8.93 15.31 -5.06
C ALA A 52 -10.02 16.11 -5.79
N PRO A 53 -9.88 17.44 -5.88
CA PRO A 53 -10.88 18.33 -6.46
C PRO A 53 -11.29 17.92 -7.88
N LYS A 54 -12.59 17.89 -8.11
CA LYS A 54 -13.20 17.69 -9.43
C LYS A 54 -14.65 18.20 -9.44
N ASP A 55 -15.13 18.53 -10.63
CA ASP A 55 -16.52 19.02 -10.82
C ASP A 55 -17.52 17.84 -10.79
N LYS A 56 -17.76 17.36 -9.55
CA LYS A 56 -18.74 16.31 -9.28
C LYS A 56 -19.34 16.52 -7.89
N VAL A 57 -20.65 16.26 -7.77
CA VAL A 57 -21.38 16.26 -6.50
C VAL A 57 -22.04 14.90 -6.31
N GLU A 58 -21.79 14.26 -5.18
CA GLU A 58 -22.43 13.00 -4.80
C GLU A 58 -23.79 13.30 -4.15
N LYS A 59 -24.82 12.56 -4.54
CA LYS A 59 -26.17 12.70 -3.93
C LYS A 59 -26.16 12.19 -2.48
N GLU A 60 -25.59 11.01 -2.29
CA GLU A 60 -25.35 10.41 -0.99
C GLU A 60 -23.87 10.58 -0.62
N PRO A 61 -23.53 10.67 0.66
CA PRO A 61 -22.14 10.82 1.09
C PRO A 61 -21.28 9.63 0.57
N LYS A 62 -20.19 9.94 -0.12
CA LYS A 62 -19.22 8.92 -0.50
C LYS A 62 -18.24 8.69 0.63
N VAL A 63 -18.26 7.49 1.21
CA VAL A 63 -17.30 7.04 2.22
C VAL A 63 -16.06 6.51 1.51
N LEU A 64 -14.88 7.02 1.88
CA LEU A 64 -13.56 6.61 1.39
C LEU A 64 -12.86 5.71 2.41
N GLY A 65 -11.56 5.41 2.12
CA GLY A 65 -10.72 4.57 2.95
C GLY A 65 -10.80 3.10 2.53
N TRP A 66 -9.64 2.44 2.57
CA TRP A 66 -9.58 1.03 2.16
C TRP A 66 -8.82 0.16 3.15
N ASP A 67 -7.80 0.67 3.83
CA ASP A 67 -7.13 -0.04 4.91
C ASP A 67 -7.99 -0.09 6.18
N ALA A 68 -8.18 -1.27 6.73
CA ALA A 68 -8.87 -1.47 7.99
C ALA A 68 -8.37 -2.69 8.76
N ALA A 69 -8.56 -2.64 10.07
CA ALA A 69 -8.52 -3.79 10.96
C ALA A 69 -9.76 -3.77 11.86
N GLY A 70 -10.34 -4.93 12.14
CA GLY A 70 -11.60 -5.01 12.87
C GLY A 70 -12.00 -6.42 13.25
N ILE A 71 -13.27 -6.56 13.63
CA ILE A 71 -13.85 -7.82 14.11
C ILE A 71 -15.02 -8.20 13.21
N VAL A 72 -15.07 -9.44 12.77
CA VAL A 72 -16.18 -9.99 11.99
C VAL A 72 -17.44 -10.05 12.83
N GLU A 73 -18.48 -9.35 12.42
CA GLU A 73 -19.80 -9.31 13.10
C GLU A 73 -20.81 -10.29 12.51
N ASP A 74 -20.76 -10.50 11.18
CA ASP A 74 -21.64 -11.42 10.49
C ASP A 74 -20.98 -11.90 9.18
N VAL A 75 -21.46 -13.00 8.60
CA VAL A 75 -20.88 -13.64 7.40
C VAL A 75 -21.98 -14.04 6.42
N GLY A 76 -21.67 -13.99 5.12
CA GLY A 76 -22.54 -14.48 4.06
C GLY A 76 -22.58 -16.00 3.95
N ASP A 77 -23.54 -16.51 3.16
CA ASP A 77 -23.83 -17.93 3.12
C ASP A 77 -22.73 -18.78 2.43
N ASP A 78 -21.88 -18.17 1.59
CA ASP A 78 -20.76 -18.84 0.90
C ASP A 78 -19.40 -18.64 1.61
N VAL A 79 -19.38 -17.91 2.72
CA VAL A 79 -18.15 -17.64 3.49
C VAL A 79 -17.62 -18.93 4.13
N THR A 80 -16.34 -19.19 3.91
CA THR A 80 -15.64 -20.38 4.42
C THR A 80 -14.35 -20.06 5.17
N LEU A 81 -13.79 -18.87 4.97
CA LEU A 81 -12.47 -18.47 5.51
C LEU A 81 -12.59 -17.83 6.91
N PHE A 82 -13.75 -17.28 7.23
CA PHE A 82 -13.97 -16.55 8.48
C PHE A 82 -15.30 -16.90 9.16
N LYS A 83 -15.39 -16.59 10.44
CA LYS A 83 -16.57 -16.66 11.26
C LYS A 83 -16.72 -15.44 12.15
N LYS A 84 -17.89 -15.24 12.73
CA LYS A 84 -18.15 -14.18 13.72
C LYS A 84 -17.12 -14.20 14.85
N SER A 85 -16.66 -13.02 15.23
CA SER A 85 -15.65 -12.70 16.24
C SER A 85 -14.19 -12.94 15.82
N ASP A 86 -13.93 -13.34 14.59
CA ASP A 86 -12.55 -13.38 14.09
C ASP A 86 -12.01 -11.94 13.96
N GLU A 87 -10.74 -11.75 14.35
CA GLU A 87 -10.02 -10.49 14.17
C GLU A 87 -9.33 -10.49 12.81
N VAL A 88 -9.62 -9.45 12.03
CA VAL A 88 -9.20 -9.37 10.62
C VAL A 88 -8.51 -8.05 10.30
N TYR A 89 -7.71 -8.06 9.23
CA TYR A 89 -7.16 -6.86 8.63
C TYR A 89 -7.16 -7.00 7.10
N TYR A 90 -7.39 -5.90 6.39
CA TYR A 90 -7.59 -5.96 4.94
C TYR A 90 -7.45 -4.60 4.26
N SER A 91 -7.31 -4.63 2.95
CA SER A 91 -7.59 -3.49 2.08
C SER A 91 -8.85 -3.78 1.26
N GLY A 92 -9.88 -2.94 1.41
CA GLY A 92 -11.13 -3.10 0.70
C GLY A 92 -11.02 -2.83 -0.81
N SER A 93 -12.12 -3.03 -1.55
CA SER A 93 -12.17 -2.77 -2.99
C SER A 93 -12.49 -1.30 -3.30
N ILE A 94 -11.76 -0.70 -4.27
CA ILE A 94 -11.93 0.72 -4.64
C ILE A 94 -13.29 1.02 -5.27
N ILE A 95 -13.99 0.02 -5.77
CA ILE A 95 -15.32 0.15 -6.37
C ILE A 95 -16.47 -0.02 -5.36
N ARG A 96 -16.16 -0.31 -4.08
CA ARG A 96 -17.13 -0.49 -3.00
C ARG A 96 -17.06 0.66 -1.98
N PRO A 97 -18.06 0.83 -1.09
CA PRO A 97 -17.98 1.77 0.03
C PRO A 97 -16.74 1.53 0.88
N GLY A 98 -16.09 2.63 1.31
CA GLY A 98 -14.82 2.57 2.01
C GLY A 98 -14.92 2.27 3.50
N SER A 99 -13.76 2.19 4.15
CA SER A 99 -13.58 1.81 5.56
C SER A 99 -13.67 2.97 6.55
N ASN A 100 -13.87 4.22 6.09
CA ASN A 100 -14.01 5.36 7.02
C ASN A 100 -15.40 5.40 7.66
N SER A 101 -15.82 4.32 8.31
CA SER A 101 -17.16 4.08 8.90
C SER A 101 -17.09 3.11 10.08
N GLU A 102 -18.20 2.93 10.79
CA GLU A 102 -18.29 1.95 11.89
C GLU A 102 -18.23 0.50 11.40
N PHE A 103 -18.79 0.22 10.21
CA PHE A 103 -18.88 -1.11 9.64
C PHE A 103 -18.59 -1.07 8.13
N GLN A 104 -18.03 -2.17 7.59
CA GLN A 104 -17.83 -2.35 6.17
C GLN A 104 -18.16 -3.79 5.75
N LEU A 105 -18.79 -3.93 4.57
CA LEU A 105 -18.88 -5.21 3.87
C LEU A 105 -17.65 -5.39 2.98
N VAL A 106 -17.00 -6.52 3.11
CA VAL A 106 -15.80 -6.87 2.33
C VAL A 106 -15.84 -8.35 1.94
N ASP A 107 -15.32 -8.67 0.76
CA ASP A 107 -15.20 -10.04 0.29
C ASP A 107 -14.10 -10.78 1.09
N GLU A 108 -14.39 -11.96 1.62
CA GLU A 108 -13.46 -12.72 2.46
C GLU A 108 -12.12 -13.03 1.77
N ARG A 109 -12.12 -13.14 0.43
CA ARG A 109 -10.94 -13.52 -0.36
C ARG A 109 -9.85 -12.45 -0.44
N ILE A 110 -10.16 -11.20 0.01
CA ILE A 110 -9.18 -10.11 0.11
C ILE A 110 -8.89 -9.70 1.57
N VAL A 111 -9.26 -10.56 2.52
CA VAL A 111 -9.12 -10.31 3.97
C VAL A 111 -8.15 -11.31 4.58
N GLY A 112 -7.23 -10.84 5.43
CA GLY A 112 -6.34 -11.69 6.23
C GLY A 112 -6.73 -11.74 7.69
N ASN A 113 -6.26 -12.77 8.42
CA ASN A 113 -6.32 -12.81 9.87
C ASN A 113 -5.36 -11.76 10.43
N LYS A 114 -5.84 -10.92 11.35
CA LYS A 114 -4.99 -9.92 12.00
C LYS A 114 -3.82 -10.59 12.73
N PRO A 115 -2.56 -10.10 12.58
CA PRO A 115 -1.47 -10.59 13.42
C PRO A 115 -1.84 -10.52 14.90
N SER A 116 -1.64 -11.62 15.63
CA SER A 116 -2.03 -11.72 17.03
C SER A 116 -1.19 -10.83 17.95
N SER A 117 0.02 -10.53 17.54
CA SER A 117 0.98 -9.69 18.27
C SER A 117 0.74 -8.19 18.12
N LEU A 118 -0.09 -7.74 17.15
CA LEU A 118 -0.34 -6.34 16.89
C LEU A 118 -1.70 -5.88 17.45
N SER A 119 -1.76 -4.60 17.86
CA SER A 119 -3.02 -3.88 18.05
C SER A 119 -3.78 -3.74 16.73
N PHE A 120 -5.05 -3.30 16.78
CA PHE A 120 -5.81 -3.02 15.55
C PHE A 120 -5.19 -1.86 14.75
N GLU A 121 -4.69 -0.85 15.44
CA GLU A 121 -4.02 0.30 14.84
C GLU A 121 -2.75 -0.10 14.08
N GLU A 122 -1.89 -0.88 14.72
CA GLU A 122 -0.67 -1.38 14.11
C GLU A 122 -0.96 -2.30 12.91
N ALA A 123 -1.97 -3.15 13.02
CA ALA A 123 -2.39 -4.05 11.96
C ALA A 123 -3.00 -3.29 10.75
N ALA A 124 -3.82 -2.25 11.00
CA ALA A 124 -4.42 -1.44 9.94
C ALA A 124 -3.39 -0.72 9.06
N ALA A 125 -2.16 -0.53 9.54
CA ALA A 125 -1.07 0.09 8.78
C ALA A 125 -0.49 -0.79 7.66
N LEU A 126 -0.86 -2.06 7.57
CA LEU A 126 -0.16 -3.03 6.72
C LEU A 126 -0.87 -3.37 5.40
N PRO A 127 -2.20 -3.60 5.32
CA PRO A 127 -2.80 -4.39 4.23
C PRO A 127 -2.54 -3.83 2.83
N LEU A 128 -2.96 -2.60 2.52
CA LEU A 128 -2.84 -2.02 1.17
C LEU A 128 -1.40 -2.02 0.70
N THR A 129 -0.51 -1.55 1.56
CA THR A 129 0.91 -1.42 1.23
C THR A 129 1.59 -2.78 1.10
N THR A 130 1.18 -3.76 1.88
CA THR A 130 1.66 -5.14 1.81
C THR A 130 1.25 -5.81 0.51
N ILE A 131 -0.04 -5.74 0.14
CA ILE A 131 -0.54 -6.30 -1.12
C ILE A 131 0.21 -5.68 -2.29
N THR A 132 0.31 -4.34 -2.32
CA THR A 132 1.05 -3.62 -3.37
C THR A 132 2.52 -4.08 -3.47
N ALA A 133 3.23 -4.17 -2.35
CA ALA A 133 4.63 -4.57 -2.36
C ALA A 133 4.82 -6.05 -2.76
N TRP A 134 3.94 -6.92 -2.28
CA TRP A 134 3.96 -8.36 -2.57
C TRP A 134 3.69 -8.63 -4.06
N GLU A 135 2.58 -8.12 -4.59
CA GLU A 135 2.20 -8.32 -5.99
C GLU A 135 3.27 -7.72 -6.93
N ALA A 136 3.77 -6.50 -6.65
CA ALA A 136 4.84 -5.89 -7.43
C ALA A 136 6.09 -6.77 -7.51
N MET A 137 6.60 -7.23 -6.36
CA MET A 137 7.87 -7.95 -6.31
C MET A 137 7.73 -9.41 -6.74
N PHE A 138 6.72 -10.11 -6.27
CA PHE A 138 6.66 -11.55 -6.44
C PHE A 138 5.82 -12.00 -7.65
N GLU A 139 4.79 -11.22 -8.02
CA GLU A 139 3.98 -11.56 -9.20
C GLU A 139 4.48 -10.83 -10.46
N HIS A 140 4.76 -9.51 -10.40
CA HIS A 140 5.12 -8.73 -11.59
C HIS A 140 6.62 -8.69 -11.89
N MET A 141 7.48 -8.67 -10.87
CA MET A 141 8.94 -8.78 -11.07
C MET A 141 9.41 -10.23 -11.06
N HIS A 142 8.52 -11.20 -10.78
CA HIS A 142 8.82 -12.65 -10.76
C HIS A 142 9.99 -13.01 -9.84
N ILE A 143 10.12 -12.34 -8.70
CA ILE A 143 11.06 -12.70 -7.64
C ILE A 143 10.42 -13.81 -6.83
N THR A 144 11.12 -14.93 -6.60
CA THR A 144 10.57 -16.06 -5.82
C THR A 144 10.74 -15.79 -4.33
N PRO A 145 9.66 -15.61 -3.56
CA PRO A 145 9.76 -15.44 -2.11
C PRO A 145 10.14 -16.77 -1.43
N GLY A 146 10.90 -16.69 -0.32
CA GLY A 146 11.33 -17.86 0.44
C GLY A 146 12.51 -18.63 -0.18
N GLU A 147 13.02 -18.20 -1.34
CA GLU A 147 14.16 -18.81 -2.01
C GLU A 147 15.31 -17.80 -2.19
N PRO A 148 16.03 -17.42 -1.13
CA PRO A 148 17.06 -16.37 -1.20
C PRO A 148 18.18 -16.67 -2.19
N GLU A 149 18.56 -17.92 -2.37
CA GLU A 149 19.61 -18.30 -3.33
C GLU A 149 19.20 -18.01 -4.80
N SER A 150 17.89 -17.99 -5.12
CA SER A 150 17.39 -17.71 -6.48
C SER A 150 17.63 -16.26 -6.93
N SER A 151 17.75 -15.34 -5.99
CA SER A 151 17.95 -13.90 -6.23
C SER A 151 19.31 -13.37 -5.73
N LYS A 152 20.18 -14.23 -5.21
CA LYS A 152 21.51 -13.88 -4.73
C LYS A 152 22.38 -13.18 -5.78
N GLY A 153 23.00 -12.08 -5.40
CA GLY A 153 23.82 -11.25 -6.28
C GLY A 153 23.01 -10.35 -7.23
N ARG A 154 21.68 -10.33 -7.08
CA ARG A 154 20.80 -9.35 -7.71
C ARG A 154 20.48 -8.22 -6.74
N SER A 155 20.01 -7.09 -7.29
CA SER A 155 19.66 -5.92 -6.49
C SER A 155 18.30 -5.36 -6.89
N ILE A 156 17.61 -4.75 -5.93
CA ILE A 156 16.39 -3.98 -6.11
C ILE A 156 16.60 -2.54 -5.64
N LEU A 157 16.21 -1.56 -6.46
CA LEU A 157 16.15 -0.16 -6.10
C LEU A 157 14.69 0.22 -5.81
N ILE A 158 14.39 0.57 -4.55
CA ILE A 158 13.08 0.99 -4.09
C ILE A 158 13.05 2.53 -4.02
N ILE A 159 12.36 3.16 -4.97
CA ILE A 159 12.21 4.61 -5.05
C ILE A 159 11.08 5.05 -4.10
N GLY A 160 11.40 5.91 -3.11
CA GLY A 160 10.44 6.29 -2.07
C GLY A 160 10.42 5.33 -0.88
N GLY A 161 11.59 4.84 -0.46
CA GLY A 161 11.76 3.78 0.54
C GLY A 161 11.12 4.07 1.91
N ALA A 162 11.03 5.32 2.33
CA ALA A 162 10.48 5.69 3.64
C ALA A 162 8.95 5.86 3.65
N GLY A 163 8.26 5.78 2.50
CA GLY A 163 6.79 5.81 2.44
C GLY A 163 6.16 4.48 2.87
N GLY A 164 4.84 4.41 2.93
CA GLY A 164 4.12 3.22 3.40
C GLY A 164 4.50 1.95 2.62
N VAL A 165 4.40 1.96 1.28
CA VAL A 165 4.77 0.80 0.44
C VAL A 165 6.28 0.51 0.53
N GLY A 166 7.13 1.54 0.50
CA GLY A 166 8.58 1.38 0.61
C GLY A 166 9.00 0.71 1.91
N SER A 167 8.37 1.08 3.02
CA SER A 167 8.65 0.53 4.35
C SER A 167 8.40 -0.98 4.43
N ILE A 168 7.31 -1.47 3.87
CA ILE A 168 7.03 -2.92 3.88
C ILE A 168 7.82 -3.64 2.77
N ALA A 169 8.03 -3.01 1.62
CA ALA A 169 8.81 -3.59 0.52
C ALA A 169 10.27 -3.87 0.92
N ILE A 170 10.90 -2.95 1.67
CA ILE A 170 12.25 -3.17 2.22
C ILE A 170 12.26 -4.43 3.09
N GLN A 171 11.33 -4.56 4.02
CA GLN A 171 11.25 -5.70 4.94
C GLN A 171 11.00 -7.02 4.20
N LEU A 172 10.02 -7.06 3.28
CA LEU A 172 9.71 -8.24 2.48
C LEU A 172 10.89 -8.65 1.61
N ALA A 173 11.52 -7.70 0.90
CA ALA A 173 12.70 -7.99 0.09
C ALA A 173 13.84 -8.55 0.93
N LYS A 174 14.10 -7.95 2.10
CA LYS A 174 15.18 -8.38 2.99
C LYS A 174 14.96 -9.74 3.61
N LYS A 175 13.72 -10.06 4.00
CA LYS A 175 13.38 -11.29 4.73
C LYS A 175 13.12 -12.48 3.81
N LEU A 176 12.49 -12.24 2.66
CA LEU A 176 12.03 -13.32 1.79
C LEU A 176 12.92 -13.56 0.56
N THR A 177 13.96 -12.73 0.36
CA THR A 177 14.81 -12.84 -0.83
C THR A 177 16.30 -12.75 -0.49
N GLY A 178 17.17 -13.04 -1.48
CA GLY A 178 18.61 -12.83 -1.41
C GLY A 178 19.07 -11.53 -2.09
N LEU A 179 18.14 -10.59 -2.33
CA LEU A 179 18.44 -9.33 -3.00
C LEU A 179 19.27 -8.40 -2.11
N THR A 180 20.16 -7.65 -2.74
CA THR A 180 20.68 -6.42 -2.15
C THR A 180 19.60 -5.34 -2.25
N VAL A 181 19.12 -4.85 -1.12
CA VAL A 181 18.03 -3.87 -1.02
C VAL A 181 18.59 -2.46 -0.95
N ILE A 182 18.32 -1.66 -1.97
CA ILE A 182 18.72 -0.25 -2.07
C ILE A 182 17.46 0.60 -1.99
N ALA A 183 17.36 1.46 -0.99
CA ALA A 183 16.24 2.39 -0.83
C ALA A 183 16.66 3.82 -1.19
N THR A 184 15.71 4.64 -1.66
CA THR A 184 15.98 6.06 -1.81
C THR A 184 15.33 6.87 -0.70
N ALA A 185 16.12 7.74 -0.06
CA ALA A 185 15.66 8.70 0.94
C ALA A 185 16.60 9.92 0.97
N SER A 186 16.05 11.13 1.23
CA SER A 186 16.85 12.36 1.17
C SER A 186 17.03 13.08 2.49
N ARG A 187 16.24 12.77 3.52
CA ARG A 187 16.33 13.35 4.88
C ARG A 187 16.92 12.32 5.83
N GLU A 188 17.71 12.75 6.81
CA GLU A 188 18.35 11.86 7.80
C GLU A 188 17.33 10.90 8.46
N ALA A 189 16.20 11.43 8.93
CA ALA A 189 15.15 10.61 9.54
C ALA A 189 14.61 9.53 8.60
N THR A 190 14.42 9.86 7.30
CA THR A 190 13.96 8.88 6.30
C THR A 190 15.04 7.88 5.90
N GLN A 191 16.31 8.27 5.94
CA GLN A 191 17.43 7.37 5.69
C GLN A 191 17.56 6.35 6.82
N ASN A 192 17.54 6.82 8.08
CA ASN A 192 17.60 5.94 9.25
C ASN A 192 16.41 4.97 9.27
N TRP A 193 15.19 5.45 8.99
CA TRP A 193 14.00 4.60 8.87
C TRP A 193 14.19 3.45 7.87
N CYS A 194 14.72 3.74 6.67
CA CYS A 194 14.98 2.69 5.68
C CYS A 194 16.05 1.69 6.13
N LEU A 195 17.11 2.16 6.80
CA LEU A 195 18.17 1.29 7.34
C LEU A 195 17.64 0.41 8.47
N ASP A 196 16.87 0.97 9.40
CA ASP A 196 16.28 0.25 10.52
C ASP A 196 15.34 -0.86 10.03
N LEU A 197 14.61 -0.64 8.92
CA LEU A 197 13.76 -1.65 8.27
C LEU A 197 14.54 -2.70 7.45
N GLY A 198 15.88 -2.57 7.34
CA GLY A 198 16.75 -3.60 6.76
C GLY A 198 17.25 -3.30 5.34
N ALA A 199 17.15 -2.07 4.83
CA ALA A 199 17.82 -1.71 3.59
C ALA A 199 19.34 -1.88 3.73
N ASP A 200 19.99 -2.52 2.73
CA ASP A 200 21.45 -2.67 2.73
C ASP A 200 22.15 -1.34 2.42
N HIS A 201 21.52 -0.51 1.57
CA HIS A 201 21.99 0.80 1.19
C HIS A 201 20.85 1.79 1.11
N VAL A 202 21.14 3.04 1.47
CA VAL A 202 20.23 4.17 1.24
C VAL A 202 20.95 5.23 0.43
N ILE A 203 20.37 5.62 -0.70
CA ILE A 203 20.91 6.63 -1.61
C ILE A 203 19.97 7.84 -1.69
N ASN A 204 20.53 9.01 -2.04
CA ASN A 204 19.77 10.24 -2.08
C ASN A 204 19.20 10.50 -3.47
N HIS A 205 17.86 10.37 -3.62
CA HIS A 205 17.16 10.61 -4.88
C HIS A 205 17.21 12.05 -5.42
N ARG A 206 17.73 13.00 -4.64
CA ARG A 206 17.94 14.38 -5.10
C ARG A 206 19.23 14.55 -5.92
N ASN A 207 20.11 13.55 -5.85
CA ASN A 207 21.34 13.48 -6.64
C ASN A 207 21.10 12.63 -7.88
N ASP A 208 22.10 12.63 -8.79
CA ASP A 208 22.09 11.68 -9.91
C ASP A 208 22.17 10.24 -9.40
N LEU A 209 21.18 9.41 -9.76
CA LEU A 209 21.08 8.04 -9.26
C LEU A 209 22.20 7.14 -9.78
N SER A 210 22.72 7.37 -10.99
CA SER A 210 23.87 6.63 -11.52
C SER A 210 25.11 6.87 -10.68
N ASP A 211 25.33 8.13 -10.27
CA ASP A 211 26.49 8.47 -9.43
C ASP A 211 26.32 7.96 -8.00
N GLU A 212 25.11 8.00 -7.46
CA GLU A 212 24.81 7.42 -6.13
C GLU A 212 25.04 5.90 -6.12
N LEU A 213 24.58 5.18 -7.15
CA LEU A 213 24.78 3.73 -7.27
C LEU A 213 26.26 3.35 -7.44
N LYS A 214 27.05 4.15 -8.17
CA LYS A 214 28.51 3.94 -8.29
C LYS A 214 29.23 4.10 -6.94
N LYS A 215 28.78 4.99 -6.06
CA LYS A 215 29.38 5.17 -4.73
C LYS A 215 29.24 3.96 -3.80
N ILE A 216 28.26 3.11 -4.07
CA ILE A 216 28.02 1.86 -3.34
C ILE A 216 28.49 0.62 -4.12
N ASP A 217 29.29 0.80 -5.18
CA ASP A 217 29.82 -0.26 -6.04
C ASP A 217 28.73 -1.12 -6.75
N ILE A 218 27.52 -0.57 -6.97
CA ILE A 218 26.41 -1.24 -7.66
C ILE A 218 25.95 -0.37 -8.84
N PRO A 219 26.72 -0.23 -9.91
CA PRO A 219 26.41 0.69 -11.00
C PRO A 219 25.20 0.28 -11.85
N GLU A 220 24.79 -0.98 -11.80
CA GLU A 220 23.61 -1.52 -12.49
C GLU A 220 22.76 -2.39 -11.56
N ILE A 221 21.45 -2.35 -11.75
CA ILE A 221 20.42 -2.96 -10.89
C ILE A 221 19.54 -3.94 -11.67
N ASN A 222 18.97 -4.92 -10.98
CA ASN A 222 18.09 -5.92 -11.61
C ASN A 222 16.64 -5.46 -11.62
N TYR A 223 16.20 -4.79 -10.55
CA TYR A 223 14.82 -4.40 -10.35
C TYR A 223 14.73 -2.95 -9.89
N VAL A 224 13.77 -2.21 -10.43
CA VAL A 224 13.36 -0.89 -9.93
C VAL A 224 11.91 -0.98 -9.49
N PHE A 225 11.65 -0.69 -8.22
CA PHE A 225 10.30 -0.52 -7.69
C PHE A 225 10.04 0.97 -7.47
N CYS A 226 9.27 1.57 -8.37
CA CYS A 226 9.00 2.99 -8.40
C CYS A 226 7.68 3.31 -7.69
N LEU A 227 7.78 4.00 -6.55
CA LEU A 227 6.65 4.38 -5.71
C LEU A 227 6.29 5.87 -5.83
N HIS A 228 6.96 6.58 -6.72
CA HIS A 228 6.79 8.01 -6.93
C HIS A 228 7.20 8.38 -8.37
N ASP A 229 6.52 9.34 -9.01
CA ASP A 229 6.86 9.96 -10.30
C ASP A 229 7.47 8.99 -11.34
N THR A 230 6.62 8.21 -11.96
CA THR A 230 7.01 7.15 -12.90
C THR A 230 7.84 7.67 -14.06
N ALA A 231 7.47 8.80 -14.66
CA ALA A 231 8.14 9.34 -15.84
C ALA A 231 9.58 9.76 -15.52
N THR A 232 9.76 10.53 -14.44
CA THR A 232 11.09 10.98 -14.00
C THR A 232 11.99 9.79 -13.66
N TYR A 233 11.51 8.86 -12.83
CA TYR A 233 12.36 7.76 -12.38
C TYR A 233 12.56 6.67 -13.44
N PHE A 234 11.62 6.44 -14.36
CA PHE A 234 11.89 5.61 -15.52
C PHE A 234 13.03 6.18 -16.34
N ASN A 235 12.98 7.47 -16.68
CA ASN A 235 14.02 8.11 -17.45
C ASN A 235 15.39 8.09 -16.77
N ASN A 236 15.44 8.21 -15.45
CA ASN A 236 16.69 8.23 -14.68
C ASN A 236 17.29 6.84 -14.43
N THR A 237 16.51 5.75 -14.53
CA THR A 237 16.97 4.42 -14.12
C THR A 237 16.91 3.35 -15.18
N VAL A 238 16.17 3.54 -16.28
CA VAL A 238 15.99 2.51 -17.32
C VAL A 238 17.31 2.04 -17.93
N ASP A 239 18.28 2.96 -18.10
CA ASP A 239 19.61 2.61 -18.63
C ASP A 239 20.52 1.95 -17.59
N LEU A 240 20.17 2.02 -16.32
CA LEU A 240 20.86 1.37 -15.20
C LEU A 240 20.38 -0.06 -14.96
N LEU A 241 19.28 -0.48 -15.61
CA LEU A 241 18.82 -1.86 -15.53
C LEU A 241 19.82 -2.81 -16.18
N LYS A 242 20.10 -3.95 -15.51
CA LYS A 242 20.81 -5.08 -16.12
C LYS A 242 19.96 -5.73 -17.22
N PRO A 243 20.57 -6.55 -18.13
CA PRO A 243 19.76 -7.38 -19.04
C PRO A 243 18.70 -8.19 -18.28
N PHE A 244 17.49 -8.25 -18.85
CA PHE A 244 16.28 -8.86 -18.26
C PHE A 244 15.77 -8.18 -16.98
N GLY A 245 16.25 -6.96 -16.70
CA GLY A 245 15.77 -6.18 -15.56
C GLY A 245 14.32 -5.73 -15.70
N VAL A 246 13.66 -5.47 -14.58
CA VAL A 246 12.25 -5.07 -14.54
C VAL A 246 12.13 -3.72 -13.85
N PHE A 247 11.37 -2.82 -14.47
CA PHE A 247 10.88 -1.58 -13.87
C PHE A 247 9.40 -1.76 -13.56
N CYS A 248 9.01 -1.73 -12.29
CA CYS A 248 7.62 -1.80 -11.85
C CYS A 248 7.20 -0.49 -11.17
N SER A 249 6.04 0.04 -11.51
CA SER A 249 5.52 1.27 -10.91
C SER A 249 4.07 1.16 -10.48
N ILE A 250 3.72 1.95 -9.45
CA ILE A 250 2.37 2.08 -8.88
C ILE A 250 1.74 3.47 -9.16
N VAL A 251 2.47 4.37 -9.80
CA VAL A 251 2.03 5.76 -10.02
C VAL A 251 1.74 5.98 -11.49
N SER A 252 0.50 6.29 -11.81
CA SER A 252 0.09 6.61 -13.18
C SER A 252 0.89 7.78 -13.75
N LEU A 253 1.10 7.77 -15.05
CA LEU A 253 1.64 8.94 -15.76
C LEU A 253 0.65 10.09 -15.71
N GLU A 254 1.16 11.31 -15.65
CA GLU A 254 0.35 12.50 -15.81
C GLU A 254 -0.03 12.71 -17.28
N GLU A 255 -1.03 13.57 -17.53
CA GLU A 255 -1.48 13.85 -18.88
C GLU A 255 -0.34 14.44 -19.73
N GLY A 256 -0.05 13.80 -20.86
CA GLY A 256 1.03 14.19 -21.77
C GLY A 256 2.41 13.59 -21.47
N GLU A 257 2.59 12.89 -20.36
CA GLU A 257 3.82 12.15 -20.09
C GLU A 257 3.90 10.88 -20.94
N LEU A 258 5.10 10.58 -21.40
CA LEU A 258 5.38 9.40 -22.23
C LEU A 258 6.65 8.69 -21.73
N LEU A 259 6.64 7.36 -21.82
CA LEU A 259 7.83 6.53 -21.59
C LEU A 259 8.37 6.01 -22.91
N ASP A 260 9.66 6.21 -23.17
CA ASP A 260 10.33 5.55 -24.30
C ASP A 260 10.71 4.11 -23.92
N ILE A 261 9.76 3.21 -24.08
CA ILE A 261 9.95 1.78 -23.81
C ILE A 261 10.98 1.11 -24.74
N ASN A 262 11.37 1.74 -25.87
CA ASN A 262 12.42 1.19 -26.74
C ASN A 262 13.77 1.11 -26.02
N ARG A 263 14.00 1.93 -24.99
CA ARG A 263 15.22 1.85 -24.16
C ARG A 263 15.38 0.51 -23.45
N LEU A 264 14.30 -0.22 -23.21
CA LEU A 264 14.32 -1.57 -22.61
C LEU A 264 14.70 -2.66 -23.64
N LYS A 265 14.51 -2.41 -24.95
CA LYS A 265 14.58 -3.44 -25.99
C LYS A 265 15.91 -4.18 -26.02
N ASN A 266 17.03 -3.45 -26.02
CA ASN A 266 18.36 -4.06 -26.18
C ASN A 266 18.79 -4.92 -24.98
N LYS A 267 18.18 -4.67 -23.82
CA LYS A 267 18.41 -5.44 -22.58
C LYS A 267 17.31 -6.50 -22.35
N CYS A 268 16.35 -6.64 -23.26
CA CYS A 268 15.14 -7.47 -23.05
C CYS A 268 14.48 -7.16 -21.69
N GLY A 269 14.52 -5.88 -21.29
CA GLY A 269 13.94 -5.42 -20.04
C GLY A 269 12.41 -5.37 -20.11
N SER A 270 11.77 -5.34 -18.96
CA SER A 270 10.31 -5.28 -18.82
C SER A 270 9.87 -4.03 -18.07
N PHE A 271 8.67 -3.55 -18.40
CA PHE A 271 7.92 -2.56 -17.62
C PHE A 271 6.66 -3.23 -17.13
N ALA A 272 6.34 -3.08 -15.85
CA ALA A 272 5.12 -3.59 -15.23
C ALA A 272 4.40 -2.48 -14.46
N TRP A 273 3.07 -2.53 -14.48
CA TRP A 273 2.24 -1.77 -13.57
C TRP A 273 1.82 -2.64 -12.39
N GLU A 274 1.78 -2.07 -11.22
CA GLU A 274 1.11 -2.66 -10.07
C GLU A 274 -0.06 -1.77 -9.64
N PHE A 275 -1.22 -2.40 -9.47
CA PHE A 275 -2.43 -1.79 -8.95
C PHE A 275 -3.23 -2.81 -8.13
N MET A 276 -2.98 -2.87 -6.83
CA MET A 276 -3.49 -3.88 -5.91
C MET A 276 -5.03 -4.07 -5.92
N PHE A 277 -5.78 -3.10 -6.43
CA PHE A 277 -7.23 -3.21 -6.57
C PHE A 277 -7.67 -4.01 -7.81
N THR A 278 -6.76 -4.41 -8.70
CA THR A 278 -7.09 -5.13 -9.93
C THR A 278 -7.88 -6.40 -9.64
N LYS A 279 -7.40 -7.24 -8.72
CA LYS A 279 -8.04 -8.51 -8.38
C LYS A 279 -9.46 -8.32 -7.85
N SER A 280 -9.65 -7.40 -6.91
CA SER A 280 -10.98 -7.11 -6.34
C SER A 280 -11.93 -6.38 -7.30
N THR A 281 -11.40 -5.54 -8.20
CA THR A 281 -12.20 -4.81 -9.18
C THR A 281 -12.74 -5.71 -10.29
N TYR A 282 -11.89 -6.61 -10.81
CA TYR A 282 -12.22 -7.50 -11.92
C TYR A 282 -12.67 -8.88 -11.48
N GLN A 283 -12.69 -9.17 -10.16
CA GLN A 283 -13.07 -10.47 -9.59
C GLN A 283 -12.30 -11.62 -10.27
N THR A 284 -10.96 -11.50 -10.27
CA THR A 284 -10.09 -12.48 -10.95
C THR A 284 -10.11 -13.82 -10.23
N ASP A 285 -9.83 -14.90 -10.96
CA ASP A 285 -9.87 -16.28 -10.43
C ASP A 285 -8.87 -16.48 -9.28
N ASP A 286 -7.78 -15.69 -9.26
CA ASP A 286 -6.72 -15.73 -8.26
C ASP A 286 -6.90 -14.72 -7.12
N MET A 287 -8.07 -14.06 -6.99
CA MET A 287 -8.31 -13.00 -6.01
C MET A 287 -7.98 -13.45 -4.57
N GLN A 288 -8.19 -14.73 -4.23
CA GLN A 288 -7.89 -15.27 -2.91
C GLN A 288 -6.38 -15.22 -2.56
N SER A 289 -5.50 -15.04 -3.53
CA SER A 289 -4.07 -14.82 -3.25
C SER A 289 -3.80 -13.63 -2.33
N GLN A 290 -4.71 -12.64 -2.28
CA GLN A 290 -4.60 -11.51 -1.34
C GLN A 290 -4.87 -11.94 0.11
N HIS A 291 -5.83 -12.84 0.33
CA HIS A 291 -6.01 -13.51 1.63
C HIS A 291 -4.74 -14.28 2.03
N ASP A 292 -4.22 -15.09 1.12
CA ASP A 292 -3.07 -15.97 1.40
C ASP A 292 -1.81 -15.16 1.75
N LEU A 293 -1.50 -14.12 0.97
CA LEU A 293 -0.34 -13.26 1.23
C LEU A 293 -0.47 -12.47 2.54
N LEU A 294 -1.67 -11.98 2.88
CA LEU A 294 -1.89 -11.29 4.14
C LEU A 294 -1.68 -12.26 5.33
N ASN A 295 -2.16 -13.49 5.24
CA ASN A 295 -1.91 -14.49 6.27
C ASN A 295 -0.43 -14.86 6.41
N GLU A 296 0.31 -14.95 5.30
CA GLU A 296 1.75 -15.18 5.37
C GLU A 296 2.46 -14.00 6.05
N VAL A 297 2.08 -12.77 5.73
CA VAL A 297 2.66 -11.59 6.40
C VAL A 297 2.25 -11.53 7.87
N ALA A 298 1.02 -11.90 8.23
CA ALA A 298 0.60 -12.00 9.64
C ALA A 298 1.47 -13.01 10.41
N ARG A 299 1.78 -14.16 9.80
CA ARG A 299 2.69 -15.16 10.39
C ARG A 299 4.10 -14.59 10.60
N LEU A 300 4.64 -13.87 9.61
CA LEU A 300 5.98 -13.24 9.71
C LEU A 300 6.02 -12.15 10.80
N VAL A 301 4.94 -11.38 10.93
CA VAL A 301 4.80 -10.39 11.99
C VAL A 301 4.76 -11.05 13.37
N ASP A 302 3.96 -12.10 13.55
CA ASP A 302 3.85 -12.83 14.81
C ASP A 302 5.17 -13.54 15.22
N GLN A 303 6.03 -13.81 14.23
CA GLN A 303 7.39 -14.34 14.46
C GLN A 303 8.43 -13.24 14.72
N GLY A 304 8.05 -11.96 14.65
CA GLY A 304 8.97 -10.83 14.81
C GLY A 304 9.93 -10.63 13.63
N GLU A 305 9.60 -11.18 12.45
CA GLU A 305 10.44 -11.03 11.26
C GLU A 305 10.07 -9.78 10.45
N ILE A 306 8.83 -9.33 10.56
CA ILE A 306 8.30 -8.09 9.98
C ILE A 306 7.68 -7.25 11.09
N GLU A 307 7.93 -5.95 11.07
CA GLU A 307 7.38 -4.98 12.00
C GLU A 307 6.28 -4.16 11.32
N THR A 308 5.36 -3.62 12.14
CA THR A 308 4.36 -2.67 11.66
C THR A 308 5.02 -1.45 11.02
N THR A 309 4.38 -0.92 9.99
CA THR A 309 4.83 0.33 9.34
C THR A 309 4.12 1.56 9.90
N MET A 310 3.32 1.41 10.97
CA MET A 310 2.69 2.52 11.67
C MET A 310 3.75 3.44 12.27
N ASN A 311 3.69 4.73 11.94
CA ASN A 311 4.60 5.74 12.48
C ASN A 311 3.85 6.86 13.22
N GLU A 312 2.63 7.17 12.79
CA GLU A 312 1.83 8.24 13.39
C GLU A 312 0.40 7.76 13.66
N GLN A 313 -0.16 8.18 14.81
CA GLN A 313 -1.56 7.95 15.19
C GLN A 313 -2.25 9.30 15.41
N TYR A 314 -3.35 9.54 14.69
CA TYR A 314 -4.09 10.81 14.73
C TYR A 314 -5.36 10.77 15.58
N GLY A 315 -5.45 9.80 16.49
CA GLY A 315 -6.57 9.61 17.38
C GLY A 315 -7.77 8.96 16.71
N GLN A 316 -8.97 9.28 17.18
CA GLN A 316 -10.22 8.66 16.72
C GLN A 316 -10.60 9.14 15.31
N LEU A 317 -11.19 8.25 14.52
CA LEU A 317 -11.74 8.57 13.19
C LEU A 317 -12.91 9.56 13.32
N ASN A 318 -12.67 10.74 12.81
CA ASN A 318 -13.65 11.82 12.59
C ASN A 318 -13.14 12.71 11.44
N ALA A 319 -14.01 13.58 10.95
CA ALA A 319 -13.68 14.44 9.81
C ALA A 319 -12.46 15.34 10.04
N GLU A 320 -12.29 15.87 11.25
CA GLU A 320 -11.16 16.75 11.59
C GLU A 320 -9.82 16.00 11.54
N ASN A 321 -9.74 14.85 12.20
CA ASN A 321 -8.54 14.05 12.27
C ASN A 321 -8.19 13.44 10.91
N LEU A 322 -9.21 13.00 10.15
CA LEU A 322 -9.00 12.46 8.81
C LEU A 322 -8.50 13.54 7.83
N ARG A 323 -9.00 14.78 7.91
CA ARG A 323 -8.46 15.91 7.14
C ARG A 323 -6.99 16.19 7.47
N LYS A 324 -6.62 16.15 8.76
CA LYS A 324 -5.21 16.29 9.17
C LYS A 324 -4.32 15.21 8.55
N ALA A 325 -4.78 13.95 8.61
CA ALA A 325 -4.06 12.82 8.02
C ALA A 325 -3.88 12.97 6.49
N HIS A 326 -4.95 13.35 5.77
CA HIS A 326 -4.88 13.64 4.33
C HIS A 326 -3.92 14.79 4.01
N ALA A 327 -3.97 15.89 4.77
CA ALA A 327 -3.07 17.02 4.58
C ALA A 327 -1.59 16.63 4.80
N GLN A 328 -1.32 15.77 5.78
CA GLN A 328 0.02 15.23 6.02
C GLN A 328 0.49 14.37 4.84
N LEU A 329 -0.36 13.50 4.29
CA LEU A 329 -0.02 12.72 3.09
C LEU A 329 0.28 13.61 1.88
N GLU A 330 -0.53 14.64 1.64
CA GLU A 330 -0.37 15.58 0.52
C GLU A 330 0.89 16.45 0.66
N SER A 331 1.43 16.61 1.88
CA SER A 331 2.71 17.30 2.09
C SER A 331 3.91 16.56 1.49
N GLY A 332 3.78 15.26 1.17
CA GLY A 332 4.87 14.41 0.67
C GLY A 332 5.97 14.14 1.69
N THR A 333 5.74 14.41 2.98
CA THR A 333 6.76 14.28 4.03
C THR A 333 6.54 13.12 4.98
N THR A 334 5.45 12.38 4.82
CA THR A 334 5.07 11.23 5.67
C THR A 334 6.14 10.13 5.64
N ILE A 335 6.44 9.58 6.82
CA ILE A 335 7.26 8.39 7.01
C ILE A 335 6.32 7.26 7.44
N GLY A 336 6.46 6.07 6.86
CA GLY A 336 5.60 4.94 7.19
C GLY A 336 4.13 5.24 6.94
N LYS A 337 3.27 4.85 7.90
CA LYS A 337 1.81 4.95 7.81
C LYS A 337 1.21 5.79 8.94
N ILE A 338 0.11 6.46 8.60
CA ILE A 338 -0.74 7.22 9.54
C ILE A 338 -2.01 6.40 9.79
N VAL A 339 -2.39 6.26 11.05
CA VAL A 339 -3.51 5.43 11.51
C VAL A 339 -4.48 6.26 12.36
N LEU A 340 -5.76 5.91 12.30
CA LEU A 340 -6.80 6.41 13.19
C LEU A 340 -7.53 5.23 13.82
N SER A 341 -7.87 5.34 15.11
CA SER A 341 -8.76 4.39 15.80
C SER A 341 -10.18 4.48 15.23
N GLY A 342 -10.96 3.42 15.33
CA GLY A 342 -12.33 3.37 14.83
C GLY A 342 -13.26 4.40 15.49
N ILE A 343 -14.46 4.53 14.95
CA ILE A 343 -15.53 5.39 15.51
C ILE A 343 -16.10 4.70 16.75
N GLU A 344 -16.24 5.45 17.86
CA GLU A 344 -16.92 5.02 19.10
C GLU A 344 -18.41 5.44 19.12
#